data_dd8d5ce7d71deb460f01cb3789a95724
#
_entry.id   dd8d5ce7d71deb460f01cb3789a95724
#
_cell.length_a   1.000
_cell.length_b   1.000
_cell.length_c   1.000
_cell.angle_alpha   90.00
_cell.angle_beta   90.00
_cell.angle_gamma   90.00
#
_symmetry.space_group_name_H-M   'P 1'
#
loop_
_entity.id
_entity.type
_entity.pdbx_description
1 polymer ?
#
loop_
_entity_poly.entity_id
_entity_poly.type
_entity_poly.pdbx_seq_one_letter_code
_entity_poly.pdbx_strand_id
1 'polypeptide(L)'
;MNQFKHKVAIVTGGGRDIGREISLKLAAAGAKVCINYANDEASAQETLQLVQAAGGTAFVHRADVTDAQAVAGMVAATQAAYGPQIDVLVNVAGGMVQRRPLAEIDPAFFHKVMDLNMSSVYLTTHAVVPHMPEGGAIVNFASQAGRDGGGPGASIYATAKAAVMTFTRAMAKELGPRGIRVNALCCGMIATRFHDEFTKPEVRTAVAGNTPLRRQGRPQEAADTAVYLASDAAGFITGANVDVNGGTYFS
;
A
#
# COMPACT_ATOMS: atom_id res chain seq x y z
N MET A 1 -0.25 -21.53 10.62
CA MET A 1 0.76 -20.50 10.39
C MET A 1 1.20 -20.33 8.94
N ASN A 2 0.73 -21.12 7.96
CA ASN A 2 1.10 -21.01 6.54
C ASN A 2 -0.10 -20.58 5.67
N GLN A 3 -0.83 -19.54 6.10
CA GLN A 3 -2.05 -19.10 5.39
C GLN A 3 -1.81 -18.57 3.97
N PHE A 4 -0.55 -18.23 3.62
CA PHE A 4 -0.14 -17.83 2.28
C PHE A 4 0.77 -18.85 1.60
N LYS A 5 0.79 -20.09 2.08
CA LYS A 5 1.59 -21.16 1.47
C LYS A 5 1.22 -21.31 -0.02
N HIS A 6 2.24 -21.30 -0.87
CA HIS A 6 2.14 -21.33 -2.34
C HIS A 6 1.54 -20.07 -2.99
N LYS A 7 1.15 -19.05 -2.25
CA LYS A 7 0.66 -17.77 -2.78
C LYS A 7 1.81 -16.88 -3.26
N VAL A 8 1.57 -16.15 -4.34
CA VAL A 8 2.50 -15.15 -4.88
C VAL A 8 1.96 -13.76 -4.58
N ALA A 9 2.81 -12.88 -4.03
CA ALA A 9 2.44 -11.53 -3.67
C ALA A 9 3.35 -10.48 -4.33
N ILE A 10 2.78 -9.38 -4.77
CA ILE A 10 3.50 -8.16 -5.14
C ILE A 10 3.20 -7.09 -4.09
N VAL A 11 4.25 -6.48 -3.53
CA VAL A 11 4.13 -5.35 -2.59
C VAL A 11 4.82 -4.14 -3.20
N THR A 12 4.04 -3.17 -3.68
CA THR A 12 4.62 -1.91 -4.20
C THR A 12 5.12 -1.06 -3.04
N GLY A 13 6.30 -0.43 -3.19
CA GLY A 13 6.94 0.25 -2.07
C GLY A 13 7.29 -0.69 -0.90
N GLY A 14 7.55 -1.97 -1.19
CA GLY A 14 7.75 -3.04 -0.21
C GLY A 14 9.07 -3.00 0.56
N GLY A 15 9.98 -2.07 0.22
CA GLY A 15 11.36 -2.07 0.74
C GLY A 15 11.55 -1.39 2.08
N ARG A 16 10.60 -0.62 2.62
CA ARG A 16 10.74 0.10 3.88
C ARG A 16 9.41 0.34 4.59
N ASP A 17 9.47 0.81 5.83
CA ASP A 17 8.31 1.22 6.61
C ASP A 17 7.17 0.17 6.62
N ILE A 18 5.94 0.57 6.32
CA ILE A 18 4.78 -0.33 6.26
C ILE A 18 4.97 -1.41 5.18
N GLY A 19 5.54 -1.06 4.02
CA GLY A 19 5.78 -2.01 2.94
C GLY A 19 6.78 -3.11 3.33
N ARG A 20 7.84 -2.78 4.07
CA ARG A 20 8.77 -3.75 4.67
C ARG A 20 8.04 -4.74 5.57
N GLU A 21 7.25 -4.22 6.51
CA GLU A 21 6.53 -5.06 7.47
C GLU A 21 5.53 -6.01 6.78
N ILE A 22 4.86 -5.53 5.72
CA ILE A 22 3.97 -6.37 4.91
C ILE A 22 4.77 -7.46 4.20
N SER A 23 5.89 -7.10 3.57
CA SER A 23 6.75 -8.06 2.86
C SER A 23 7.26 -9.15 3.80
N LEU A 24 7.72 -8.77 5.00
CA LEU A 24 8.17 -9.70 6.03
C LEU A 24 7.05 -10.63 6.50
N LYS A 25 5.88 -10.09 6.81
CA LYS A 25 4.74 -10.86 7.34
C LYS A 25 4.15 -11.82 6.30
N LEU A 26 4.01 -11.38 5.03
CA LEU A 26 3.57 -12.26 3.95
C LEU A 26 4.55 -13.41 3.71
N ALA A 27 5.85 -13.11 3.65
CA ALA A 27 6.88 -14.12 3.49
C ALA A 27 6.94 -15.10 4.67
N ALA A 28 6.87 -14.61 5.91
CA ALA A 28 6.82 -15.45 7.11
C ALA A 28 5.56 -16.34 7.16
N ALA A 29 4.47 -15.91 6.53
CA ALA A 29 3.24 -16.69 6.38
C ALA A 29 3.25 -17.63 5.17
N GLY A 30 4.37 -17.74 4.45
CA GLY A 30 4.61 -18.71 3.38
C GLY A 30 4.41 -18.17 1.95
N ALA A 31 4.15 -16.88 1.76
CA ALA A 31 4.07 -16.29 0.43
C ALA A 31 5.47 -16.14 -0.22
N LYS A 32 5.49 -16.21 -1.55
CA LYS A 32 6.62 -15.77 -2.38
C LYS A 32 6.40 -14.30 -2.74
N VAL A 33 7.31 -13.41 -2.37
CA VAL A 33 7.07 -11.96 -2.41
C VAL A 33 7.96 -11.26 -3.43
N CYS A 34 7.36 -10.51 -4.36
CA CYS A 34 8.05 -9.48 -5.12
C CYS A 34 8.04 -8.18 -4.31
N ILE A 35 9.20 -7.74 -3.85
CA ILE A 35 9.41 -6.49 -3.12
C ILE A 35 9.75 -5.41 -4.14
N ASN A 36 8.78 -4.56 -4.48
CA ASN A 36 9.03 -3.46 -5.41
C ASN A 36 9.62 -2.24 -4.68
N TYR A 37 10.53 -1.57 -5.38
CA TYR A 37 11.07 -0.26 -5.02
C TYR A 37 11.30 0.60 -6.27
N ALA A 38 11.33 1.93 -6.11
CA ALA A 38 11.67 2.84 -7.21
C ALA A 38 13.11 3.37 -7.07
N ASN A 39 13.44 4.00 -5.95
CA ASN A 39 14.69 4.74 -5.77
C ASN A 39 15.55 4.28 -4.59
N ASP A 40 14.98 3.64 -3.57
CA ASP A 40 15.68 3.22 -2.34
C ASP A 40 16.03 1.74 -2.40
N GLU A 41 17.07 1.43 -3.19
CA GLU A 41 17.57 0.06 -3.36
C GLU A 41 18.12 -0.51 -2.06
N ALA A 42 18.84 0.31 -1.29
CA ALA A 42 19.48 -0.15 -0.05
C ALA A 42 18.42 -0.66 0.95
N SER A 43 17.33 0.07 1.16
CA SER A 43 16.24 -0.38 2.03
C SER A 43 15.52 -1.63 1.48
N ALA A 44 15.40 -1.76 0.15
CA ALA A 44 14.79 -2.93 -0.46
C ALA A 44 15.67 -4.19 -0.28
N GLN A 45 16.99 -4.06 -0.48
CA GLN A 45 17.94 -5.14 -0.26
C GLN A 45 18.01 -5.57 1.22
N GLU A 46 17.99 -4.60 2.14
CA GLU A 46 17.89 -4.90 3.58
C GLU A 46 16.63 -5.71 3.89
N THR A 47 15.48 -5.32 3.34
CA THR A 47 14.23 -6.06 3.51
C THR A 47 14.32 -7.47 2.94
N LEU A 48 14.93 -7.65 1.77
CA LEU A 48 15.18 -8.98 1.20
C LEU A 48 16.03 -9.85 2.13
N GLN A 49 17.13 -9.30 2.67
CA GLN A 49 17.98 -10.02 3.63
C GLN A 49 17.21 -10.44 4.89
N LEU A 50 16.36 -9.57 5.43
CA LEU A 50 15.52 -9.89 6.59
C LEU A 50 14.53 -11.01 6.28
N VAL A 51 13.89 -11.00 5.10
CA VAL A 51 13.00 -12.07 4.64
C VAL A 51 13.76 -13.39 4.55
N GLN A 52 14.94 -13.39 3.92
CA GLN A 52 15.77 -14.60 3.74
C GLN A 52 16.29 -15.15 5.09
N ALA A 53 16.74 -14.26 5.98
CA ALA A 53 17.19 -14.65 7.31
C ALA A 53 16.08 -15.31 8.14
N ALA A 54 14.82 -14.93 7.90
CA ALA A 54 13.64 -15.57 8.52
C ALA A 54 13.16 -16.84 7.78
N GLY A 55 13.89 -17.31 6.76
CA GLY A 55 13.54 -18.49 5.96
C GLY A 55 12.43 -18.27 4.93
N GLY A 56 12.05 -17.00 4.67
CA GLY A 56 11.07 -16.63 3.67
C GLY A 56 11.63 -16.58 2.25
N THR A 57 10.74 -16.46 1.27
CA THR A 57 11.09 -16.38 -0.16
C THR A 57 10.67 -15.04 -0.73
N ALA A 58 11.62 -14.25 -1.23
CA ALA A 58 11.35 -12.98 -1.90
C ALA A 58 12.44 -12.66 -2.94
N PHE A 59 12.13 -11.70 -3.82
CA PHE A 59 13.13 -10.99 -4.61
C PHE A 59 12.77 -9.49 -4.66
N VAL A 60 13.74 -8.65 -4.97
CA VAL A 60 13.52 -7.23 -5.17
C VAL A 60 13.41 -6.91 -6.66
N HIS A 61 12.52 -5.98 -7.00
CA HIS A 61 12.35 -5.51 -8.37
C HIS A 61 12.24 -3.99 -8.43
N ARG A 62 13.15 -3.35 -9.17
CA ARG A 62 13.10 -1.92 -9.39
C ARG A 62 12.05 -1.59 -10.46
N ALA A 63 11.01 -0.84 -10.10
CA ALA A 63 10.05 -0.29 -11.06
C ALA A 63 9.45 1.00 -10.49
N ASP A 64 9.37 2.04 -11.31
CA ASP A 64 8.51 3.18 -11.02
C ASP A 64 7.07 2.78 -11.35
N VAL A 65 6.23 2.71 -10.33
CA VAL A 65 4.84 2.28 -10.48
C VAL A 65 3.94 3.32 -11.15
N THR A 66 4.48 4.49 -11.49
CA THR A 66 3.83 5.48 -12.35
C THR A 66 4.08 5.25 -13.84
N ASP A 67 4.98 4.31 -14.19
CA ASP A 67 5.30 3.91 -15.56
C ASP A 67 4.68 2.54 -15.88
N ALA A 68 3.77 2.53 -16.86
CA ALA A 68 3.07 1.32 -17.27
C ALA A 68 4.01 0.21 -17.79
N GLN A 69 5.11 0.57 -18.46
CA GLN A 69 6.07 -0.42 -18.97
C GLN A 69 6.89 -1.03 -17.82
N ALA A 70 7.31 -0.19 -16.85
CA ALA A 70 8.01 -0.68 -15.66
C ALA A 70 7.11 -1.61 -14.83
N VAL A 71 5.82 -1.27 -14.68
CA VAL A 71 4.83 -2.12 -14.01
C VAL A 71 4.65 -3.46 -14.75
N ALA A 72 4.51 -3.45 -16.08
CA ALA A 72 4.42 -4.68 -16.87
C ALA A 72 5.69 -5.55 -16.71
N GLY A 73 6.88 -4.94 -16.70
CA GLY A 73 8.14 -5.61 -16.44
C GLY A 73 8.19 -6.27 -15.05
N MET A 74 7.67 -5.60 -14.01
CA MET A 74 7.57 -6.14 -12.66
C MET A 74 6.65 -7.37 -12.60
N VAL A 75 5.50 -7.32 -13.26
CA VAL A 75 4.57 -8.46 -13.35
C VAL A 75 5.23 -9.63 -14.07
N ALA A 76 5.85 -9.40 -15.24
CA ALA A 76 6.55 -10.43 -15.99
C ALA A 76 7.70 -11.08 -15.19
N ALA A 77 8.50 -10.28 -14.47
CA ALA A 77 9.57 -10.77 -13.61
C ALA A 77 9.01 -11.63 -12.45
N THR A 78 7.87 -11.24 -11.88
CA THR A 78 7.21 -12.00 -10.82
C THR A 78 6.71 -13.35 -11.33
N GLN A 79 6.12 -13.38 -12.52
CA GLN A 79 5.68 -14.60 -13.17
C GLN A 79 6.85 -15.54 -13.54
N ALA A 80 7.93 -14.97 -14.05
CA ALA A 80 9.15 -15.74 -14.38
C ALA A 80 9.76 -16.41 -13.13
N ALA A 81 9.74 -15.71 -11.99
CA ALA A 81 10.29 -16.21 -10.74
C ALA A 81 9.39 -17.23 -10.03
N TYR A 82 8.05 -17.07 -10.09
CA TYR A 82 7.15 -17.75 -9.18
C TYR A 82 5.97 -18.47 -9.85
N GLY A 83 5.83 -18.34 -11.16
CA GLY A 83 4.73 -18.92 -11.94
C GLY A 83 3.68 -17.89 -12.37
N PRO A 84 2.72 -18.31 -13.22
CA PRO A 84 1.87 -17.38 -13.95
C PRO A 84 0.83 -16.64 -13.09
N GLN A 85 0.54 -17.12 -11.90
CA GLN A 85 -0.50 -16.55 -11.03
C GLN A 85 0.09 -15.60 -10.00
N ILE A 86 -0.65 -14.53 -9.69
CA ILE A 86 -0.36 -13.56 -8.64
C ILE A 86 -1.59 -13.48 -7.75
N ASP A 87 -1.48 -13.96 -6.51
CA ASP A 87 -2.61 -14.10 -5.60
C ASP A 87 -2.91 -12.83 -4.82
N VAL A 88 -1.89 -12.05 -4.51
CA VAL A 88 -1.99 -10.88 -3.64
C VAL A 88 -1.27 -9.68 -4.27
N LEU A 89 -1.98 -8.55 -4.35
CA LEU A 89 -1.38 -7.25 -4.67
C LEU A 89 -1.58 -6.31 -3.49
N VAL A 90 -0.48 -5.74 -2.98
CA VAL A 90 -0.54 -4.70 -1.96
C VAL A 90 0.05 -3.40 -2.50
N ASN A 91 -0.79 -2.40 -2.71
CA ASN A 91 -0.43 -1.09 -3.24
C ASN A 91 -0.08 -0.14 -2.08
N VAL A 92 1.20 -0.15 -1.66
CA VAL A 92 1.71 0.73 -0.58
C VAL A 92 2.39 1.97 -1.15
N ALA A 93 2.98 1.88 -2.35
CA ALA A 93 3.67 2.99 -2.99
C ALA A 93 2.77 4.23 -3.05
N GLY A 94 3.32 5.37 -2.66
CA GLY A 94 2.60 6.63 -2.60
C GLY A 94 3.34 7.64 -1.70
N GLY A 95 2.89 8.88 -1.71
CA GLY A 95 3.49 9.92 -0.88
C GLY A 95 2.92 11.32 -1.16
N MET A 96 3.25 12.26 -0.29
CA MET A 96 2.75 13.64 -0.39
C MET A 96 3.51 14.47 -1.42
N VAL A 97 4.74 14.08 -1.77
CA VAL A 97 5.69 14.85 -2.60
C VAL A 97 6.13 16.14 -1.89
N GLN A 98 5.19 17.02 -1.61
CA GLN A 98 5.41 18.28 -0.87
C GLN A 98 4.05 18.82 -0.39
N ARG A 99 4.06 19.56 0.71
CA ARG A 99 2.90 20.39 1.09
C ARG A 99 2.92 21.70 0.33
N ARG A 100 1.83 22.02 -0.39
CA ARG A 100 1.68 23.29 -1.12
C ARG A 100 0.28 23.87 -0.90
N PRO A 101 0.16 25.16 -0.59
CA PRO A 101 -1.12 25.85 -0.62
C PRO A 101 -1.65 25.93 -2.07
N LEU A 102 -2.96 26.03 -2.24
CA LEU A 102 -3.61 25.99 -3.57
C LEU A 102 -3.00 26.98 -4.58
N ALA A 103 -2.64 28.18 -4.13
CA ALA A 103 -2.05 29.21 -4.97
C ALA A 103 -0.67 28.85 -5.56
N GLU A 104 0.02 27.87 -5.00
CA GLU A 104 1.36 27.41 -5.42
C GLU A 104 1.31 26.08 -6.20
N ILE A 105 0.11 25.53 -6.39
CA ILE A 105 -0.08 24.26 -7.10
C ILE A 105 -0.21 24.56 -8.60
N ASP A 106 0.79 24.18 -9.36
CA ASP A 106 0.74 24.15 -10.82
C ASP A 106 0.23 22.80 -11.35
N PRO A 107 -0.18 22.72 -12.63
CA PRO A 107 -0.66 21.46 -13.22
C PRO A 107 0.37 20.31 -13.14
N ALA A 108 1.67 20.59 -13.25
CA ALA A 108 2.70 19.55 -13.20
C ALA A 108 2.78 18.93 -11.81
N PHE A 109 2.72 19.73 -10.75
CA PHE A 109 2.66 19.23 -9.38
C PHE A 109 1.38 18.44 -9.12
N PHE A 110 0.23 18.95 -9.61
CA PHE A 110 -1.06 18.24 -9.51
C PHE A 110 -0.93 16.83 -10.11
N HIS A 111 -0.48 16.71 -11.36
CA HIS A 111 -0.32 15.44 -12.04
C HIS A 111 0.68 14.52 -11.29
N LYS A 112 1.82 15.06 -10.88
CA LYS A 112 2.83 14.29 -10.13
C LYS A 112 2.25 13.62 -8.87
N VAL A 113 1.45 14.34 -8.10
CA VAL A 113 0.84 13.79 -6.87
C VAL A 113 -0.25 12.78 -7.21
N MET A 114 -1.09 13.08 -8.21
CA MET A 114 -2.13 12.14 -8.68
C MET A 114 -1.51 10.86 -9.25
N ASP A 115 -0.47 10.97 -10.07
CA ASP A 115 0.19 9.82 -10.68
C ASP A 115 0.82 8.92 -9.63
N LEU A 116 1.52 9.50 -8.67
CA LEU A 116 2.16 8.74 -7.60
C LEU A 116 1.15 8.00 -6.71
N ASN A 117 -0.05 8.55 -6.47
CA ASN A 117 -0.97 8.02 -5.47
C ASN A 117 -2.21 7.33 -6.05
N MET A 118 -2.65 7.69 -7.27
CA MET A 118 -3.84 7.11 -7.89
C MET A 118 -3.52 6.37 -9.18
N SER A 119 -2.79 7.00 -10.14
CA SER A 119 -2.44 6.33 -11.39
C SER A 119 -1.60 5.07 -11.14
N SER A 120 -0.69 5.12 -10.17
CA SER A 120 0.11 3.95 -9.74
C SER A 120 -0.75 2.77 -9.28
N VAL A 121 -1.79 3.03 -8.48
CA VAL A 121 -2.73 2.00 -8.00
C VAL A 121 -3.54 1.43 -9.16
N TYR A 122 -3.98 2.28 -10.09
CA TYR A 122 -4.66 1.83 -11.30
C TYR A 122 -3.74 0.96 -12.17
N LEU A 123 -2.53 1.43 -12.49
CA LEU A 123 -1.60 0.72 -13.37
C LEU A 123 -1.21 -0.66 -12.83
N THR A 124 -0.89 -0.74 -11.55
CA THR A 124 -0.53 -2.01 -10.91
C THR A 124 -1.72 -2.96 -10.85
N THR A 125 -2.91 -2.46 -10.50
CA THR A 125 -4.14 -3.26 -10.48
C THR A 125 -4.47 -3.77 -11.88
N HIS A 126 -4.43 -2.90 -12.89
CA HIS A 126 -4.71 -3.25 -14.28
C HIS A 126 -3.76 -4.34 -14.81
N ALA A 127 -2.46 -4.23 -14.48
CA ALA A 127 -1.46 -5.19 -14.93
C ALA A 127 -1.56 -6.55 -14.20
N VAL A 128 -1.95 -6.56 -12.92
CA VAL A 128 -1.98 -7.78 -12.09
C VAL A 128 -3.28 -8.56 -12.23
N VAL A 129 -4.43 -7.88 -12.35
CA VAL A 129 -5.77 -8.51 -12.37
C VAL A 129 -5.92 -9.61 -13.42
N PRO A 130 -5.38 -9.53 -14.68
CA PRO A 130 -5.45 -10.62 -15.63
C PRO A 130 -4.83 -11.94 -15.15
N HIS A 131 -3.91 -11.87 -14.18
CA HIS A 131 -3.15 -12.99 -13.62
C HIS A 131 -3.62 -13.44 -12.23
N MET A 132 -4.67 -12.80 -11.70
CA MET A 132 -5.21 -13.14 -10.38
C MET A 132 -6.19 -14.33 -10.49
N PRO A 133 -5.99 -15.38 -9.68
CA PRO A 133 -6.93 -16.48 -9.57
C PRO A 133 -8.17 -16.09 -8.74
N GLU A 134 -9.17 -16.97 -8.73
CA GLU A 134 -10.24 -16.94 -7.74
C GLU A 134 -9.63 -17.00 -6.32
N GLY A 135 -10.20 -16.24 -5.37
CA GLY A 135 -9.66 -16.10 -4.03
C GLY A 135 -8.51 -15.07 -3.92
N GLY A 136 -8.17 -14.40 -5.01
CA GLY A 136 -7.19 -13.32 -5.02
C GLY A 136 -7.58 -12.14 -4.16
N ALA A 137 -6.59 -11.34 -3.70
CA ALA A 137 -6.83 -10.19 -2.87
C ALA A 137 -5.97 -8.98 -3.26
N ILE A 138 -6.61 -7.81 -3.33
CA ILE A 138 -5.95 -6.51 -3.53
C ILE A 138 -6.15 -5.67 -2.27
N VAL A 139 -5.05 -5.12 -1.74
CA VAL A 139 -5.08 -4.21 -0.59
C VAL A 139 -4.44 -2.90 -0.99
N ASN A 140 -5.22 -1.83 -0.98
CA ASN A 140 -4.78 -0.49 -1.33
C ASN A 140 -4.47 0.33 -0.07
N PHE A 141 -3.46 1.21 -0.14
CA PHE A 141 -3.18 2.18 0.92
C PHE A 141 -3.78 3.53 0.56
N ALA A 142 -4.95 3.80 1.12
CA ALA A 142 -5.57 5.11 1.19
C ALA A 142 -4.95 5.92 2.36
N SER A 143 -5.71 6.85 2.93
CA SER A 143 -5.29 7.66 4.07
C SER A 143 -6.52 8.24 4.76
N GLN A 144 -6.42 8.52 6.04
CA GLN A 144 -7.39 9.37 6.75
C GLN A 144 -7.58 10.72 6.04
N ALA A 145 -6.49 11.28 5.44
CA ALA A 145 -6.57 12.51 4.65
C ALA A 145 -7.60 12.43 3.51
N GLY A 146 -7.83 11.23 2.94
CA GLY A 146 -8.87 11.03 1.93
C GLY A 146 -10.30 11.15 2.47
N ARG A 147 -10.49 11.13 3.81
CA ARG A 147 -11.79 11.31 4.46
C ARG A 147 -12.02 12.73 4.93
N ASP A 148 -11.01 13.36 5.53
CA ASP A 148 -11.11 14.65 6.21
C ASP A 148 -10.44 15.81 5.46
N GLY A 149 -9.83 15.55 4.29
CA GLY A 149 -9.11 16.54 3.49
C GLY A 149 -7.65 16.74 3.92
N GLY A 150 -7.23 16.15 5.03
CA GLY A 150 -5.88 16.25 5.56
C GLY A 150 -5.54 17.64 6.11
N GLY A 151 -4.29 17.83 6.54
CA GLY A 151 -3.81 19.10 7.05
C GLY A 151 -3.45 20.10 5.94
N PRO A 152 -3.08 21.34 6.31
CA PRO A 152 -2.73 22.40 5.35
C PRO A 152 -1.70 21.95 4.31
N GLY A 153 -1.95 22.29 3.05
CA GLY A 153 -1.09 21.96 1.90
C GLY A 153 -1.17 20.51 1.43
N ALA A 154 -2.13 19.71 1.91
CA ALA A 154 -2.30 18.32 1.54
C ALA A 154 -3.43 18.07 0.53
N SER A 155 -4.06 19.10 -0.04
CA SER A 155 -5.30 18.98 -0.81
C SER A 155 -5.23 17.95 -1.94
N ILE A 156 -4.19 17.97 -2.79
CA ILE A 156 -4.08 17.03 -3.91
C ILE A 156 -3.78 15.60 -3.43
N TYR A 157 -2.94 15.46 -2.41
CA TYR A 157 -2.71 14.16 -1.77
C TYR A 157 -4.01 13.57 -1.19
N ALA A 158 -4.77 14.38 -0.45
CA ALA A 158 -6.06 13.99 0.12
C ALA A 158 -7.05 13.57 -0.97
N THR A 159 -7.15 14.37 -2.06
CA THR A 159 -7.96 14.05 -3.23
C THR A 159 -7.56 12.71 -3.87
N ALA A 160 -6.26 12.48 -4.08
CA ALA A 160 -5.78 11.22 -4.65
C ALA A 160 -6.10 10.03 -3.74
N LYS A 161 -5.95 10.18 -2.41
CA LYS A 161 -6.27 9.11 -1.45
C LYS A 161 -7.78 8.87 -1.33
N ALA A 162 -8.64 9.89 -1.50
CA ALA A 162 -10.09 9.73 -1.65
C ALA A 162 -10.44 8.97 -2.94
N ALA A 163 -9.75 9.27 -4.05
CA ALA A 163 -9.92 8.55 -5.30
C ALA A 163 -9.57 7.06 -5.16
N VAL A 164 -8.49 6.70 -4.44
CA VAL A 164 -8.15 5.30 -4.12
C VAL A 164 -9.28 4.60 -3.35
N MET A 165 -9.92 5.28 -2.40
CA MET A 165 -11.06 4.71 -1.65
C MET A 165 -12.24 4.39 -2.56
N THR A 166 -12.55 5.29 -3.50
CA THR A 166 -13.64 5.08 -4.46
C THR A 166 -13.28 4.02 -5.48
N PHE A 167 -12.05 4.01 -5.99
CA PHE A 167 -11.54 2.97 -6.89
C PHE A 167 -11.59 1.58 -6.25
N THR A 168 -11.23 1.48 -4.96
CA THR A 168 -11.36 0.23 -4.18
C THR A 168 -12.78 -0.32 -4.21
N ARG A 169 -13.78 0.53 -3.99
CA ARG A 169 -15.20 0.13 -4.02
C ARG A 169 -15.66 -0.27 -5.44
N ALA A 170 -15.18 0.44 -6.46
CA ALA A 170 -15.50 0.12 -7.85
C ALA A 170 -14.92 -1.25 -8.23
N MET A 171 -13.64 -1.49 -7.95
CA MET A 171 -12.97 -2.76 -8.24
C MET A 171 -13.54 -3.92 -7.42
N ALA A 172 -13.97 -3.69 -6.19
CA ALA A 172 -14.65 -4.72 -5.39
C ALA A 172 -15.94 -5.21 -6.06
N LYS A 173 -16.72 -4.31 -6.66
CA LYS A 173 -17.93 -4.68 -7.43
C LYS A 173 -17.60 -5.40 -8.74
N GLU A 174 -16.59 -4.90 -9.45
CA GLU A 174 -16.21 -5.45 -10.77
C GLU A 174 -15.55 -6.82 -10.65
N LEU A 175 -14.66 -7.01 -9.68
CA LEU A 175 -13.86 -8.23 -9.53
C LEU A 175 -14.50 -9.26 -8.58
N GLY A 176 -15.50 -8.86 -7.80
CA GLY A 176 -16.24 -9.75 -6.90
C GLY A 176 -16.80 -11.00 -7.58
N PRO A 177 -17.42 -10.93 -8.77
CA PRO A 177 -17.87 -12.10 -9.51
C PRO A 177 -16.78 -13.10 -9.89
N ARG A 178 -15.50 -12.66 -9.87
CA ARG A 178 -14.32 -13.51 -10.07
C ARG A 178 -13.75 -14.06 -8.75
N GLY A 179 -14.40 -13.81 -7.61
CA GLY A 179 -13.90 -14.18 -6.29
C GLY A 179 -12.70 -13.36 -5.81
N ILE A 180 -12.39 -12.22 -6.44
CA ILE A 180 -11.28 -11.35 -6.06
C ILE A 180 -11.78 -10.26 -5.12
N ARG A 181 -11.15 -10.13 -3.95
CA ARG A 181 -11.49 -9.10 -2.95
C ARG A 181 -10.59 -7.89 -3.10
N VAL A 182 -11.17 -6.69 -2.94
CA VAL A 182 -10.44 -5.43 -3.04
C VAL A 182 -10.80 -4.57 -1.84
N ASN A 183 -9.83 -4.25 -0.97
CA ASN A 183 -10.02 -3.44 0.22
C ASN A 183 -8.94 -2.36 0.32
N ALA A 184 -9.17 -1.36 1.15
CA ALA A 184 -8.18 -0.32 1.43
C ALA A 184 -8.00 -0.09 2.93
N LEU A 185 -6.81 0.38 3.32
CA LEU A 185 -6.52 0.93 4.64
C LEU A 185 -6.52 2.45 4.58
N CYS A 186 -7.26 3.09 5.47
CA CYS A 186 -7.23 4.52 5.73
C CYS A 186 -6.35 4.79 6.95
N CYS A 187 -5.04 4.88 6.72
CA CYS A 187 -4.09 5.08 7.80
C CYS A 187 -4.14 6.53 8.32
N GLY A 188 -4.16 6.65 9.64
CA GLY A 188 -3.86 7.91 10.33
C GLY A 188 -2.34 8.13 10.44
N MET A 189 -1.88 8.70 11.55
CA MET A 189 -0.46 8.95 11.77
C MET A 189 0.26 7.66 12.18
N ILE A 190 0.98 7.07 11.25
CA ILE A 190 1.85 5.90 11.47
C ILE A 190 3.31 6.38 11.51
N ALA A 191 4.09 5.93 12.49
CA ALA A 191 5.50 6.30 12.66
C ALA A 191 6.36 5.74 11.52
N THR A 192 6.53 6.52 10.47
CA THR A 192 7.23 6.20 9.24
C THR A 192 8.02 7.39 8.75
N ARG A 193 8.95 7.16 7.83
CA ARG A 193 9.73 8.19 7.14
C ARG A 193 8.85 9.26 6.47
N PHE A 194 7.62 8.90 6.04
CA PHE A 194 6.66 9.88 5.54
C PHE A 194 6.40 11.01 6.54
N HIS A 195 6.20 10.70 7.82
CA HIS A 195 5.98 11.72 8.84
C HIS A 195 7.26 12.41 9.29
N ASP A 196 8.43 11.76 9.15
CA ASP A 196 9.72 12.41 9.39
C ASP A 196 9.96 13.53 8.37
N GLU A 197 9.56 13.33 7.12
CA GLU A 197 9.73 14.29 6.03
C GLU A 197 8.63 15.37 5.97
N PHE A 198 7.36 15.01 6.20
CA PHE A 198 6.22 15.88 5.91
C PHE A 198 5.47 16.40 7.13
N THR A 199 5.89 16.06 8.35
CA THR A 199 5.19 16.48 9.58
C THR A 199 6.18 16.95 10.62
N LYS A 200 6.07 18.21 11.02
CA LYS A 200 6.93 18.79 12.07
C LYS A 200 6.79 18.03 13.39
N PRO A 201 7.86 17.88 14.18
CA PRO A 201 7.84 17.14 15.45
C PRO A 201 6.75 17.56 16.42
N GLU A 202 6.53 18.87 16.58
CA GLU A 202 5.48 19.41 17.44
C GLU A 202 4.07 19.04 16.97
N VAL A 203 3.84 18.98 15.64
CA VAL A 203 2.58 18.55 15.07
C VAL A 203 2.37 17.05 15.29
N ARG A 204 3.43 16.24 15.14
CA ARG A 204 3.37 14.80 15.44
C ARG A 204 2.98 14.54 16.89
N THR A 205 3.61 15.27 17.81
CA THR A 205 3.32 15.17 19.25
C THR A 205 1.86 15.56 19.55
N ALA A 206 1.40 16.68 18.97
CA ALA A 206 0.03 17.15 19.18
C ALA A 206 -1.00 16.16 18.62
N VAL A 207 -0.80 15.64 17.38
CA VAL A 207 -1.72 14.66 16.79
C VAL A 207 -1.71 13.36 17.60
N ALA A 208 -0.55 12.86 18.01
CA ALA A 208 -0.45 11.68 18.85
C ALA A 208 -1.19 11.87 20.19
N GLY A 209 -1.02 13.04 20.83
CA GLY A 209 -1.70 13.37 22.06
C GLY A 209 -3.22 13.53 21.94
N ASN A 210 -3.72 13.91 20.76
CA ASN A 210 -5.14 14.03 20.47
C ASN A 210 -5.78 12.73 19.94
N THR A 211 -4.98 11.77 19.50
CA THR A 211 -5.48 10.45 19.13
C THR A 211 -6.09 9.76 20.36
N PRO A 212 -7.28 9.15 20.30
CA PRO A 212 -7.85 8.43 21.43
C PRO A 212 -6.90 7.41 22.08
N LEU A 213 -6.08 6.71 21.28
CA LEU A 213 -5.05 5.79 21.79
C LEU A 213 -3.77 6.49 22.27
N ARG A 214 -3.70 7.85 22.24
CA ARG A 214 -2.63 8.69 22.78
C ARG A 214 -1.23 8.39 22.25
N ARG A 215 -1.14 7.87 21.03
CA ARG A 215 0.14 7.56 20.37
C ARG A 215 0.00 7.54 18.85
N GLN A 216 1.13 7.55 18.17
CA GLN A 216 1.18 7.17 16.76
C GLN A 216 1.00 5.66 16.61
N GLY A 217 0.46 5.23 15.48
CA GLY A 217 0.50 3.82 15.08
C GLY A 217 1.91 3.40 14.68
N ARG A 218 2.20 2.11 14.76
CA ARG A 218 3.44 1.52 14.28
C ARG A 218 3.24 0.92 12.89
N PRO A 219 4.28 0.87 12.03
CA PRO A 219 4.20 0.20 10.73
C PRO A 219 3.63 -1.21 10.80
N GLN A 220 4.00 -1.97 11.84
CA GLN A 220 3.53 -3.33 12.10
C GLN A 220 2.00 -3.41 12.23
N GLU A 221 1.37 -2.41 12.85
CA GLU A 221 -0.08 -2.40 13.09
C GLU A 221 -0.87 -2.19 11.78
N ALA A 222 -0.37 -1.34 10.88
CA ALA A 222 -0.92 -1.20 9.54
C ALA A 222 -0.67 -2.46 8.69
N ALA A 223 0.51 -3.07 8.81
CA ALA A 223 0.86 -4.29 8.11
C ALA A 223 0.02 -5.49 8.56
N ASP A 224 -0.27 -5.64 9.87
CA ASP A 224 -1.14 -6.70 10.38
C ASP A 224 -2.54 -6.62 9.76
N THR A 225 -3.10 -5.42 9.67
CA THR A 225 -4.40 -5.20 9.03
C THR A 225 -4.35 -5.51 7.53
N ALA A 226 -3.29 -5.11 6.82
CA ALA A 226 -3.13 -5.40 5.40
C ALA A 226 -3.04 -6.91 5.13
N VAL A 227 -2.24 -7.62 5.92
CA VAL A 227 -2.08 -9.07 5.81
C VAL A 227 -3.38 -9.81 6.15
N TYR A 228 -4.12 -9.35 7.18
CA TYR A 228 -5.45 -9.88 7.48
C TYR A 228 -6.40 -9.70 6.29
N LEU A 229 -6.50 -8.50 5.70
CA LEU A 229 -7.36 -8.25 4.54
C LEU A 229 -6.96 -9.04 3.29
N ALA A 230 -5.67 -9.35 3.14
CA ALA A 230 -5.17 -10.20 2.06
C ALA A 230 -5.47 -11.69 2.28
N SER A 231 -5.73 -12.13 3.53
CA SER A 231 -5.90 -13.52 3.91
C SER A 231 -7.33 -14.05 3.68
N ASP A 232 -7.48 -15.37 3.68
CA ASP A 232 -8.77 -16.05 3.60
C ASP A 232 -9.67 -15.77 4.83
N ALA A 233 -9.09 -15.33 5.97
CA ALA A 233 -9.85 -14.93 7.15
C ALA A 233 -10.71 -13.67 6.90
N ALA A 234 -10.38 -12.87 5.87
CA ALA A 234 -11.18 -11.72 5.42
C ALA A 234 -12.11 -12.10 4.24
N GLY A 235 -12.49 -13.37 4.09
CA GLY A 235 -13.18 -13.91 2.92
C GLY A 235 -14.52 -13.25 2.57
N PHE A 236 -15.16 -12.58 3.52
CA PHE A 236 -16.43 -11.85 3.27
C PHE A 236 -16.26 -10.33 3.39
N ILE A 237 -15.02 -9.82 3.32
CA ILE A 237 -14.71 -8.38 3.35
C ILE A 237 -14.20 -7.96 1.98
N THR A 238 -14.97 -7.14 1.26
CA THR A 238 -14.58 -6.50 0.01
C THR A 238 -15.22 -5.12 -0.13
N GLY A 239 -14.52 -4.16 -0.75
CA GLY A 239 -14.96 -2.77 -0.88
C GLY A 239 -14.83 -1.94 0.40
N ALA A 240 -14.26 -2.51 1.46
CA ALA A 240 -14.07 -1.81 2.72
C ALA A 240 -12.89 -0.83 2.64
N ASN A 241 -13.06 0.32 3.31
CA ASN A 241 -11.99 1.27 3.58
C ASN A 241 -11.77 1.29 5.11
N VAL A 242 -10.86 0.45 5.59
CA VAL A 242 -10.67 0.18 7.02
C VAL A 242 -9.82 1.27 7.65
N ASP A 243 -10.33 1.89 8.71
CA ASP A 243 -9.61 2.92 9.45
C ASP A 243 -8.58 2.29 10.39
N VAL A 244 -7.30 2.68 10.19
CA VAL A 244 -6.15 2.31 11.04
C VAL A 244 -5.52 3.60 11.55
N ASN A 245 -6.21 4.29 12.46
CA ASN A 245 -5.91 5.67 12.83
C ASN A 245 -5.94 5.94 14.35
N GLY A 246 -6.06 4.90 15.17
CA GLY A 246 -6.09 5.04 16.63
C GLY A 246 -7.34 5.76 17.17
N GLY A 247 -8.41 5.82 16.37
CA GLY A 247 -9.68 6.46 16.72
C GLY A 247 -9.76 7.97 16.41
N THR A 248 -8.82 8.49 15.60
CA THR A 248 -8.83 9.93 15.23
C THR A 248 -10.00 10.27 14.30
N TYR A 249 -10.49 9.32 13.53
CA TYR A 249 -11.63 9.45 12.64
C TYR A 249 -12.46 8.17 12.67
N PHE A 250 -13.79 8.31 12.60
CA PHE A 250 -14.75 7.21 12.51
C PHE A 250 -15.52 7.31 11.19
N SER A 251 -15.59 6.23 10.42
CA SER A 251 -16.35 6.13 9.16
C SER A 251 -17.70 5.46 9.34
#